data_6bf0178f3dda9b25f5bc43389915c0f9
#
_entry.id   6bf0178f3dda9b25f5bc43389915c0f9
#
_cell.length_a   1.000
_cell.length_b   1.000
_cell.length_c   1.000
_cell.angle_alpha   90.00
_cell.angle_beta   90.00
_cell.angle_gamma   90.00
#
_symmetry.space_group_name_H-M   'P 1'
#
loop_
_entity.id
_entity.type
_entity.pdbx_description
1 polymer ?
#
loop_
_entity_poly.entity_id
_entity_poly.type
_entity_poly.pdbx_seq_one_letter_code
_entity_poly.pdbx_strand_id
1 'polypeptide(L)'
;GPEPLETGTLLPDNITLVARVTGRSESGETIPNPNRTDARFNIGRTDYNNMWDAGNGTVMCAFGDNFDYGGGNWKSNAIALSSDRDLTDGLYYSGMLMDGNAVKEIVVSRAKTGQYPDGSEYEVTCIPTGGIAVGTRQYLNYMSIHDWTPTGDNDYWSVNYSEIVYSDNYGTAWTRSGVKWNADSNFTQVAYLKENGLIYMYGTHSGRYGNVYLARVSETKLLDKSAYEYWTGGGWERNEQAAEPVARGTASEMTVAYNSRYKRYMMMYLSVNQRAVVYRDAPSPEGDWSGEKIIMYEDGNALYAPYIHPWFNEDDELWFVISHAVPTWNVFLMRADLNWDQAGINLLAEGGFEEHPTQALSYKTMWHVNAAALTSRDAHSGKIACRFSNTNSGQWQDGCTQTVSLQ
;
A
#
# COMPACT_ATOMS: atom_id res chain seq x y z
N GLY A 1 36.54 -2.18 2.76
CA GLY A 1 35.47 -3.04 3.20
C GLY A 1 34.27 -2.19 3.43
N PRO A 2 33.03 -2.68 3.27
CA PRO A 2 31.87 -1.92 3.67
C PRO A 2 31.97 -1.64 5.18
N GLU A 3 31.66 -0.41 5.59
CA GLU A 3 31.50 -0.11 7.00
C GLU A 3 30.49 -1.07 7.60
N PRO A 4 30.71 -1.55 8.85
CA PRO A 4 29.73 -2.40 9.49
C PRO A 4 28.41 -1.63 9.54
N LEU A 5 27.32 -2.27 9.05
CA LEU A 5 25.97 -1.74 9.16
C LEU A 5 25.72 -1.40 10.63
N GLU A 6 25.44 -0.16 10.91
CA GLU A 6 25.10 0.25 12.28
C GLU A 6 23.93 -0.59 12.74
N THR A 7 24.04 -1.16 13.93
CA THR A 7 22.92 -1.85 14.58
C THR A 7 21.84 -0.81 14.86
N GLY A 8 20.67 -0.98 14.26
CA GLY A 8 19.56 -0.05 14.41
C GLY A 8 18.45 -0.34 13.42
N THR A 9 17.40 0.43 13.51
CA THR A 9 16.23 0.36 12.65
C THR A 9 15.80 1.74 12.22
N LEU A 10 15.25 1.84 11.02
CA LEU A 10 14.64 3.08 10.52
C LEU A 10 13.17 3.10 10.95
N LEU A 11 12.74 4.20 11.57
CA LEU A 11 11.39 4.32 12.10
C LEU A 11 10.66 5.53 11.51
N PRO A 12 9.48 5.34 10.93
CA PRO A 12 8.56 6.43 10.65
C PRO A 12 7.97 7.00 11.95
N ASP A 13 7.89 8.31 11.99
CA ASP A 13 7.39 9.09 13.12
C ASP A 13 6.64 10.32 12.62
N ASN A 14 5.95 11.04 13.50
CA ASN A 14 5.24 12.27 13.12
C ASN A 14 4.29 12.05 11.93
N ILE A 15 3.48 10.98 11.95
CA ILE A 15 2.56 10.65 10.86
C ILE A 15 1.51 11.75 10.72
N THR A 16 1.47 12.40 9.57
CA THR A 16 0.61 13.56 9.30
C THR A 16 -0.26 13.34 8.08
N LEU A 17 -1.56 13.62 8.21
CA LEU A 17 -2.47 13.73 7.07
C LEU A 17 -2.26 15.08 6.38
N VAL A 18 -1.88 15.05 5.11
CA VAL A 18 -1.55 16.27 4.35
C VAL A 18 -2.73 16.74 3.50
N ALA A 19 -3.30 15.86 2.69
CA ALA A 19 -4.30 16.22 1.70
C ALA A 19 -5.20 15.04 1.33
N ARG A 20 -6.37 15.34 0.80
CA ARG A 20 -7.19 14.41 0.05
C ARG A 20 -6.60 14.26 -1.36
N VAL A 21 -6.55 13.05 -1.88
CA VAL A 21 -6.04 12.75 -3.22
C VAL A 21 -7.18 12.55 -4.22
N THR A 22 -8.22 11.84 -3.82
CA THR A 22 -9.36 11.50 -4.69
C THR A 22 -10.70 11.93 -4.11
N GLY A 23 -11.71 12.02 -4.96
CA GLY A 23 -13.08 12.38 -4.60
C GLY A 23 -13.25 13.88 -4.36
N ARG A 24 -14.38 14.21 -3.80
CA ARG A 24 -14.69 15.56 -3.32
C ARG A 24 -14.45 15.69 -1.82
N SER A 25 -14.17 16.89 -1.36
CA SER A 25 -14.10 17.16 0.08
C SER A 25 -15.44 16.94 0.76
N GLU A 26 -15.40 16.32 1.92
CA GLU A 26 -16.57 16.14 2.76
C GLU A 26 -16.94 17.45 3.49
N SER A 27 -18.16 17.51 3.99
CA SER A 27 -18.61 18.69 4.74
C SER A 27 -17.76 18.88 6.00
N GLY A 28 -17.15 20.08 6.14
CA GLY A 28 -16.28 20.39 7.29
C GLY A 28 -14.83 19.93 7.11
N GLU A 29 -14.48 19.27 6.03
CA GLU A 29 -13.10 18.92 5.73
C GLU A 29 -12.27 20.16 5.39
N THR A 30 -11.12 20.29 6.04
CA THR A 30 -10.25 21.48 5.92
C THR A 30 -8.93 21.21 5.23
N ILE A 31 -8.60 19.94 4.96
CA ILE A 31 -7.38 19.58 4.24
C ILE A 31 -7.47 19.94 2.76
N PRO A 32 -6.34 20.22 2.09
CA PRO A 32 -6.31 20.45 0.65
C PRO A 32 -6.91 19.29 -0.16
N ASN A 33 -7.54 19.62 -1.27
CA ASN A 33 -8.03 18.67 -2.28
C ASN A 33 -7.68 19.17 -3.68
N PRO A 34 -6.42 19.05 -4.12
CA PRO A 34 -5.95 19.67 -5.35
C PRO A 34 -6.55 19.02 -6.61
N ASN A 35 -6.96 17.75 -6.52
CA ASN A 35 -7.37 17.03 -7.72
C ASN A 35 -8.84 17.15 -8.06
N ARG A 36 -9.72 17.20 -7.05
CA ARG A 36 -11.16 17.19 -7.30
C ARG A 36 -11.53 16.16 -8.38
N THR A 37 -11.14 14.90 -8.16
CA THR A 37 -11.31 13.85 -9.18
C THR A 37 -12.77 13.59 -9.53
N ASP A 38 -13.68 13.91 -8.62
CA ASP A 38 -15.12 13.91 -8.85
C ASP A 38 -15.51 14.87 -9.98
N ALA A 39 -15.00 16.08 -9.97
CA ALA A 39 -15.31 17.14 -10.95
C ALA A 39 -14.48 17.03 -12.23
N ARG A 40 -13.18 16.69 -12.10
CA ARG A 40 -12.27 16.67 -13.25
C ARG A 40 -12.37 15.40 -14.09
N PHE A 41 -12.64 14.26 -13.45
CA PHE A 41 -12.51 12.94 -14.08
C PHE A 41 -13.74 12.06 -13.87
N ASN A 42 -14.77 12.56 -13.23
CA ASN A 42 -15.95 11.80 -12.83
C ASN A 42 -15.61 10.57 -11.97
N ILE A 43 -14.60 10.71 -11.10
CA ILE A 43 -14.20 9.71 -10.10
C ILE A 43 -14.48 10.28 -8.71
N GLY A 44 -15.61 9.90 -8.13
CA GLY A 44 -16.01 10.31 -6.79
C GLY A 44 -15.62 9.30 -5.71
N ARG A 45 -15.34 8.05 -6.12
CA ARG A 45 -14.98 6.93 -5.23
C ARG A 45 -13.93 6.09 -5.91
N THR A 46 -12.82 5.82 -5.21
CA THR A 46 -11.79 4.88 -5.64
C THR A 46 -10.83 4.61 -4.49
N ASP A 47 -9.94 3.64 -4.68
CA ASP A 47 -8.94 3.24 -3.72
C ASP A 47 -7.63 2.84 -4.38
N TYR A 48 -6.69 2.36 -3.56
CA TYR A 48 -5.32 1.99 -3.94
C TYR A 48 -4.45 3.23 -4.22
N ASN A 49 -4.12 3.53 -5.46
CA ASN A 49 -3.11 4.49 -5.88
C ASN A 49 -1.69 3.91 -5.80
N ASN A 50 -1.50 2.70 -6.31
CA ASN A 50 -0.17 2.14 -6.51
C ASN A 50 0.65 3.03 -7.44
N MET A 51 1.85 3.44 -7.00
CA MET A 51 2.66 4.44 -7.69
C MET A 51 4.00 3.87 -8.17
N TRP A 52 4.42 4.26 -9.37
CA TRP A 52 5.77 4.00 -9.87
C TRP A 52 6.27 5.14 -10.75
N ASP A 53 7.59 5.32 -10.75
CA ASP A 53 8.27 6.23 -11.68
C ASP A 53 8.21 5.65 -13.10
N ALA A 54 7.58 6.35 -14.02
CA ALA A 54 7.45 5.92 -15.42
C ALA A 54 8.75 6.13 -16.23
N GLY A 55 9.77 6.77 -15.67
CA GLY A 55 11.05 7.01 -16.31
C GLY A 55 11.10 8.21 -17.27
N ASN A 56 10.01 8.96 -17.38
CA ASN A 56 9.88 10.14 -18.26
C ASN A 56 9.55 11.44 -17.50
N GLY A 57 9.84 11.48 -16.21
CA GLY A 57 9.49 12.61 -15.34
C GLY A 57 8.04 12.60 -14.86
N THR A 58 7.35 11.47 -15.01
CA THR A 58 5.97 11.27 -14.57
C THR A 58 5.90 10.06 -13.64
N VAL A 59 5.10 10.15 -12.60
CA VAL A 59 4.65 9.03 -11.78
C VAL A 59 3.31 8.54 -12.30
N MET A 60 3.19 7.25 -12.54
CA MET A 60 1.91 6.60 -12.79
C MET A 60 1.30 6.14 -11.48
N CYS A 61 0.00 6.40 -11.31
CA CYS A 61 -0.76 6.13 -10.11
C CYS A 61 -1.97 5.26 -10.46
N ALA A 62 -1.91 3.96 -10.18
CA ALA A 62 -2.95 3.01 -10.53
C ALA A 62 -3.96 2.83 -9.40
N PHE A 63 -5.23 2.99 -9.73
CA PHE A 63 -6.37 2.79 -8.84
C PHE A 63 -7.05 1.46 -9.10
N GLY A 64 -7.72 0.93 -8.07
CA GLY A 64 -8.68 -0.16 -8.18
C GLY A 64 -10.03 0.30 -8.72
N ASP A 65 -11.09 -0.39 -8.32
CA ASP A 65 -12.46 -0.04 -8.71
C ASP A 65 -12.72 1.45 -8.49
N ASN A 66 -13.30 2.09 -9.49
CA ASN A 66 -13.65 3.50 -9.40
C ASN A 66 -15.06 3.75 -9.94
N PHE A 67 -15.72 4.72 -9.31
CA PHE A 67 -17.12 5.07 -9.55
C PHE A 67 -17.26 6.60 -9.57
N ASP A 68 -18.32 7.08 -10.21
CA ASP A 68 -18.74 8.46 -9.97
C ASP A 68 -19.22 8.65 -8.51
N TYR A 69 -19.50 9.89 -8.13
CA TYR A 69 -19.94 10.16 -6.75
C TYR A 69 -21.23 9.42 -6.38
N GLY A 70 -22.14 9.26 -7.33
CA GLY A 70 -23.40 8.53 -7.16
C GLY A 70 -23.26 7.01 -7.05
N GLY A 71 -22.07 6.47 -7.38
CA GLY A 71 -21.80 5.03 -7.42
C GLY A 71 -22.05 4.39 -8.77
N GLY A 72 -22.24 5.18 -9.83
CA GLY A 72 -22.30 4.74 -11.22
C GLY A 72 -20.94 4.78 -11.92
N ASN A 73 -20.92 4.57 -13.24
CA ASN A 73 -19.75 4.61 -14.09
C ASN A 73 -18.58 3.72 -13.63
N TRP A 74 -18.89 2.54 -13.13
CA TRP A 74 -17.89 1.62 -12.62
C TRP A 74 -16.87 1.22 -13.68
N LYS A 75 -15.58 1.46 -13.33
CA LYS A 75 -14.40 0.93 -14.01
C LYS A 75 -13.59 0.11 -13.02
N SER A 76 -13.02 -0.99 -13.47
CA SER A 76 -12.22 -1.90 -12.65
C SER A 76 -10.88 -1.29 -12.21
N ASN A 77 -10.39 -0.31 -12.95
CA ASN A 77 -9.12 0.34 -12.69
C ASN A 77 -8.98 1.61 -13.52
N ALA A 78 -8.03 2.44 -13.12
CA ALA A 78 -7.65 3.66 -13.83
C ALA A 78 -6.20 4.02 -13.49
N ILE A 79 -5.56 4.87 -14.29
CA ILE A 79 -4.23 5.42 -13.99
C ILE A 79 -4.28 6.94 -14.10
N ALA A 80 -3.87 7.61 -13.02
CA ALA A 80 -3.56 9.02 -13.02
C ALA A 80 -2.06 9.25 -13.28
N LEU A 81 -1.74 10.45 -13.74
CA LEU A 81 -0.39 10.89 -14.07
C LEU A 81 -0.01 12.09 -13.18
N SER A 82 1.14 12.02 -12.54
CA SER A 82 1.66 13.12 -11.73
C SER A 82 3.10 13.43 -12.10
N SER A 83 3.39 14.72 -12.29
CA SER A 83 4.75 15.25 -12.36
C SER A 83 5.05 16.19 -11.19
N ASP A 84 4.28 16.07 -10.13
CA ASP A 84 4.37 16.91 -8.95
C ASP A 84 5.70 16.72 -8.23
N ARG A 85 6.35 17.85 -7.87
CA ARG A 85 7.63 17.88 -7.16
C ARG A 85 7.52 18.55 -5.79
N ASP A 86 6.31 18.97 -5.41
CA ASP A 86 6.04 19.59 -4.11
C ASP A 86 4.74 19.01 -3.55
N LEU A 87 4.86 18.07 -2.61
CA LEU A 87 3.72 17.40 -1.98
C LEU A 87 3.17 18.15 -0.77
N THR A 88 3.73 19.31 -0.42
CA THR A 88 3.33 20.05 0.80
C THR A 88 1.92 20.60 0.75
N ASP A 89 1.39 20.81 -0.44
CA ASP A 89 0.01 21.25 -0.69
C ASP A 89 -0.90 20.15 -1.25
N GLY A 90 -0.37 18.93 -1.35
CA GLY A 90 -1.07 17.75 -1.83
C GLY A 90 -0.37 17.08 -3.01
N LEU A 91 -0.81 15.89 -3.38
CA LEU A 91 -0.38 15.19 -4.59
C LEU A 91 -1.27 15.61 -5.75
N TYR A 92 -0.73 16.37 -6.71
CA TYR A 92 -1.48 16.85 -7.86
C TYR A 92 -1.35 15.91 -9.07
N TYR A 93 -2.46 15.63 -9.72
CA TYR A 93 -2.51 14.91 -11.00
C TYR A 93 -2.60 15.87 -12.17
N SER A 94 -1.62 15.82 -13.06
CA SER A 94 -1.65 16.57 -14.32
C SER A 94 -2.77 16.07 -15.24
N GLY A 95 -3.14 14.81 -15.15
CA GLY A 95 -4.23 14.19 -15.90
C GLY A 95 -4.41 12.73 -15.54
N MET A 96 -5.26 12.06 -16.30
CA MET A 96 -5.44 10.60 -16.27
C MET A 96 -5.26 10.03 -17.67
N LEU A 97 -4.99 8.75 -17.77
CA LEU A 97 -5.07 8.05 -19.05
C LEU A 97 -6.53 8.03 -19.50
N MET A 98 -6.77 8.49 -20.73
CA MET A 98 -8.12 8.72 -21.25
C MET A 98 -8.41 7.80 -22.44
N ASP A 99 -9.69 7.48 -22.62
CA ASP A 99 -10.26 6.92 -23.84
C ASP A 99 -11.36 7.88 -24.33
N GLY A 100 -11.01 8.68 -25.33
CA GLY A 100 -11.82 9.83 -25.70
C GLY A 100 -11.98 10.82 -24.55
N ASN A 101 -13.21 11.10 -24.15
CA ASN A 101 -13.53 12.01 -23.03
C ASN A 101 -13.73 11.27 -21.68
N ALA A 102 -13.58 9.96 -21.65
CA ALA A 102 -13.72 9.17 -20.43
C ALA A 102 -12.36 8.70 -19.92
N VAL A 103 -12.26 8.49 -18.62
CA VAL A 103 -11.10 7.82 -18.02
C VAL A 103 -10.98 6.42 -18.58
N LYS A 104 -9.77 6.03 -18.98
CA LYS A 104 -9.48 4.75 -19.56
C LYS A 104 -9.49 3.65 -18.50
N GLU A 105 -10.20 2.56 -18.77
CA GLU A 105 -10.03 1.29 -18.06
C GLU A 105 -8.80 0.57 -18.64
N ILE A 106 -7.78 0.33 -17.83
CA ILE A 106 -6.48 -0.18 -18.28
C ILE A 106 -6.57 -1.67 -18.58
N VAL A 107 -7.09 -2.43 -17.61
CA VAL A 107 -7.37 -3.85 -17.73
C VAL A 107 -8.88 -4.01 -17.71
N VAL A 108 -9.45 -4.19 -18.89
CA VAL A 108 -10.89 -4.43 -19.02
C VAL A 108 -11.20 -5.83 -18.52
N SER A 109 -12.09 -5.92 -17.52
CA SER A 109 -12.59 -7.21 -17.05
C SER A 109 -13.30 -7.96 -18.19
N ARG A 110 -13.03 -9.26 -18.32
CA ARG A 110 -13.66 -10.10 -19.34
C ARG A 110 -15.14 -10.34 -19.10
N ALA A 111 -15.59 -10.21 -17.87
CA ALA A 111 -16.96 -10.57 -17.49
C ALA A 111 -17.64 -9.53 -16.62
N LYS A 112 -16.92 -8.80 -15.79
CA LYS A 112 -17.39 -7.73 -14.88
C LYS A 112 -18.65 -8.13 -14.13
N THR A 113 -18.44 -8.90 -13.06
CA THR A 113 -19.51 -9.58 -12.27
C THR A 113 -20.25 -10.62 -13.11
N GLY A 114 -19.50 -11.47 -13.76
CA GLY A 114 -20.07 -12.54 -14.61
C GLY A 114 -19.11 -13.65 -14.93
N GLN A 115 -19.61 -14.61 -15.69
CA GLN A 115 -18.85 -15.74 -16.23
C GLN A 115 -18.08 -15.30 -17.48
N TYR A 116 -16.86 -15.80 -17.66
CA TYR A 116 -16.16 -15.62 -18.93
C TYR A 116 -16.95 -16.21 -20.10
N PRO A 117 -16.80 -15.66 -21.33
CA PRO A 117 -17.53 -16.17 -22.49
C PRO A 117 -17.28 -17.65 -22.80
N ASP A 118 -16.12 -18.18 -22.41
CA ASP A 118 -15.75 -19.59 -22.55
C ASP A 118 -16.21 -20.48 -21.38
N GLY A 119 -16.85 -19.88 -20.37
CA GLY A 119 -17.33 -20.55 -19.17
C GLY A 119 -16.27 -20.98 -18.17
N SER A 120 -14.98 -20.60 -18.38
CA SER A 120 -13.87 -21.09 -17.57
C SER A 120 -13.82 -20.48 -16.17
N GLU A 121 -14.15 -19.18 -16.03
CA GLU A 121 -13.97 -18.43 -14.80
C GLU A 121 -15.13 -17.44 -14.59
N TYR A 122 -15.35 -17.08 -13.31
CA TYR A 122 -16.17 -15.95 -12.91
C TYR A 122 -15.26 -14.80 -12.49
N GLU A 123 -15.49 -13.60 -12.99
CA GLU A 123 -14.68 -12.43 -12.65
C GLU A 123 -15.55 -11.27 -12.24
N VAL A 124 -15.29 -10.74 -11.05
CA VAL A 124 -15.96 -9.54 -10.55
C VAL A 124 -15.31 -8.30 -11.17
N THR A 125 -13.99 -8.21 -11.07
CA THR A 125 -13.21 -7.02 -11.46
C THR A 125 -11.73 -7.37 -11.61
N CYS A 126 -10.94 -6.43 -12.10
CA CYS A 126 -9.49 -6.54 -12.26
C CYS A 126 -8.79 -5.43 -11.46
N ILE A 127 -8.10 -5.78 -10.38
CA ILE A 127 -7.49 -4.81 -9.45
C ILE A 127 -5.98 -4.76 -9.62
N PRO A 128 -5.40 -3.60 -9.97
CA PRO A 128 -3.95 -3.40 -10.01
C PRO A 128 -3.32 -3.56 -8.63
N THR A 129 -2.15 -4.19 -8.55
CA THR A 129 -1.44 -4.40 -7.28
C THR A 129 -0.04 -3.80 -7.26
N GLY A 130 0.69 -3.84 -8.37
CA GLY A 130 2.04 -3.29 -8.44
C GLY A 130 2.43 -2.90 -9.86
N GLY A 131 3.05 -1.74 -10.00
CA GLY A 131 3.57 -1.24 -11.28
C GLY A 131 5.07 -0.99 -11.24
N ILE A 132 5.72 -1.06 -12.39
CA ILE A 132 7.13 -0.74 -12.54
C ILE A 132 7.46 -0.42 -14.00
N ALA A 133 8.49 0.39 -14.22
CA ALA A 133 9.00 0.70 -15.54
C ALA A 133 10.41 0.12 -15.76
N VAL A 134 10.66 -0.41 -16.95
CA VAL A 134 11.99 -0.77 -17.43
C VAL A 134 12.22 -0.10 -18.77
N GLY A 135 13.16 0.83 -18.84
CA GLY A 135 13.28 1.71 -20.00
C GLY A 135 11.99 2.50 -20.21
N THR A 136 11.42 2.40 -21.40
CA THR A 136 10.14 3.06 -21.73
C THR A 136 8.92 2.17 -21.48
N ARG A 137 9.12 0.86 -21.30
CA ARG A 137 8.04 -0.08 -21.08
C ARG A 137 7.52 0.01 -19.64
N GLN A 138 6.20 0.12 -19.53
CA GLN A 138 5.47 0.07 -18.28
C GLN A 138 4.89 -1.31 -18.05
N TYR A 139 5.01 -1.83 -16.84
CA TYR A 139 4.44 -3.11 -16.42
C TYR A 139 3.49 -2.87 -15.25
N LEU A 140 2.37 -3.58 -15.26
CA LEU A 140 1.38 -3.52 -14.20
C LEU A 140 0.88 -4.93 -13.89
N ASN A 141 1.05 -5.37 -12.65
CA ASN A 141 0.43 -6.59 -12.18
C ASN A 141 -0.98 -6.28 -11.69
N TYR A 142 -1.93 -7.15 -12.00
CA TYR A 142 -3.28 -7.07 -11.49
C TYR A 142 -3.77 -8.44 -11.03
N MET A 143 -4.73 -8.45 -10.13
CA MET A 143 -5.48 -9.66 -9.74
C MET A 143 -6.85 -9.68 -10.41
N SER A 144 -7.19 -10.84 -10.96
CA SER A 144 -8.54 -11.15 -11.42
C SER A 144 -9.37 -11.59 -10.22
N ILE A 145 -10.25 -10.73 -9.73
CA ILE A 145 -11.06 -11.02 -8.54
C ILE A 145 -12.17 -12.00 -8.89
N HIS A 146 -12.19 -13.13 -8.19
CA HIS A 146 -13.25 -14.13 -8.30
C HIS A 146 -14.44 -13.80 -7.39
N ASP A 147 -14.17 -13.46 -6.13
CA ASP A 147 -15.18 -13.14 -5.13
C ASP A 147 -14.61 -12.17 -4.08
N TRP A 148 -15.38 -11.17 -3.68
CA TRP A 148 -15.05 -10.24 -2.60
C TRP A 148 -15.40 -10.77 -1.20
N THR A 149 -16.24 -11.79 -1.11
CA THR A 149 -16.73 -12.36 0.14
C THR A 149 -16.74 -13.88 0.07
N PRO A 150 -15.57 -14.54 -0.13
CA PRO A 150 -15.54 -15.98 -0.20
C PRO A 150 -16.07 -16.62 1.08
N THR A 151 -16.83 -17.70 0.92
CA THR A 151 -17.31 -18.51 2.05
C THR A 151 -16.18 -19.40 2.54
N GLY A 152 -15.59 -19.06 3.67
CA GLY A 152 -14.50 -19.80 4.28
C GLY A 152 -13.59 -18.91 5.14
N ASP A 153 -12.60 -19.52 5.74
CA ASP A 153 -11.78 -18.88 6.76
C ASP A 153 -11.02 -17.66 6.22
N ASN A 154 -11.38 -16.48 6.71
CA ASN A 154 -10.51 -15.31 6.83
C ASN A 154 -10.00 -14.65 5.54
N ASP A 155 -10.37 -15.07 4.35
CA ASP A 155 -9.99 -14.40 3.12
C ASP A 155 -10.97 -13.27 2.80
N TYR A 156 -10.43 -12.05 2.65
CA TYR A 156 -11.24 -10.88 2.28
C TYR A 156 -11.68 -10.92 0.83
N TRP A 157 -10.93 -11.62 -0.02
CA TRP A 157 -11.27 -11.89 -1.42
C TRP A 157 -10.53 -13.13 -1.93
N SER A 158 -11.06 -13.72 -2.97
CA SER A 158 -10.40 -14.75 -3.76
C SER A 158 -10.15 -14.27 -5.19
N VAL A 159 -9.18 -14.88 -5.84
CA VAL A 159 -8.77 -14.53 -7.21
C VAL A 159 -8.83 -15.74 -8.12
N ASN A 160 -8.94 -15.49 -9.42
CA ASN A 160 -8.72 -16.51 -10.44
C ASN A 160 -7.21 -16.68 -10.71
N TYR A 161 -6.50 -15.57 -10.79
CA TYR A 161 -5.05 -15.47 -11.04
C TYR A 161 -4.60 -14.02 -10.83
N SER A 162 -3.29 -13.82 -10.83
CA SER A 162 -2.70 -12.52 -11.14
C SER A 162 -1.97 -12.57 -12.49
N GLU A 163 -1.88 -11.44 -13.18
CA GLU A 163 -1.28 -11.35 -14.51
C GLU A 163 -0.55 -10.02 -14.69
N ILE A 164 0.54 -10.04 -15.44
CA ILE A 164 1.23 -8.83 -15.86
C ILE A 164 0.63 -8.34 -17.19
N VAL A 165 0.26 -7.06 -17.23
CA VAL A 165 0.03 -6.31 -18.47
C VAL A 165 1.16 -5.32 -18.70
N TYR A 166 1.42 -4.95 -19.93
CA TYR A 166 2.48 -4.00 -20.26
C TYR A 166 2.05 -2.98 -21.32
N SER A 167 2.77 -1.86 -21.34
CA SER A 167 2.58 -0.78 -22.31
C SER A 167 3.93 -0.30 -22.82
N ASP A 168 4.09 -0.18 -24.15
CA ASP A 168 5.29 0.35 -24.80
C ASP A 168 5.16 1.85 -25.16
N ASN A 169 4.07 2.50 -24.79
CA ASN A 169 3.74 3.87 -25.17
C ASN A 169 3.20 4.69 -24.00
N TYR A 170 3.80 4.50 -22.81
CA TYR A 170 3.47 5.21 -21.57
C TYR A 170 1.96 5.15 -21.23
N GLY A 171 1.35 3.99 -21.41
CA GLY A 171 -0.01 3.71 -20.97
C GLY A 171 -1.10 4.01 -22.01
N THR A 172 -0.76 4.50 -23.19
CA THR A 172 -1.78 4.73 -24.24
C THR A 172 -2.47 3.44 -24.65
N ALA A 173 -1.72 2.35 -24.77
CA ALA A 173 -2.24 1.01 -24.99
C ALA A 173 -1.58 0.00 -24.07
N TRP A 174 -2.36 -0.98 -23.63
CA TRP A 174 -1.91 -2.05 -22.73
C TRP A 174 -2.17 -3.42 -23.35
N THR A 175 -1.23 -4.34 -23.15
CA THR A 175 -1.27 -5.70 -23.67
C THR A 175 -1.21 -6.70 -22.52
N ARG A 176 -2.11 -7.69 -22.52
CA ARG A 176 -2.03 -8.85 -21.63
C ARG A 176 -0.86 -9.72 -22.04
N SER A 177 0.04 -10.01 -21.11
CA SER A 177 1.26 -10.77 -21.42
C SER A 177 1.05 -12.28 -21.43
N GLY A 178 0.04 -12.76 -20.71
CA GLY A 178 -0.13 -14.17 -20.40
C GLY A 178 0.78 -14.69 -19.30
N VAL A 179 1.65 -13.85 -18.73
CA VAL A 179 2.48 -14.20 -17.56
C VAL A 179 1.61 -14.13 -16.30
N LYS A 180 1.32 -15.31 -15.75
CA LYS A 180 0.32 -15.47 -14.68
C LYS A 180 0.85 -16.25 -13.49
N TRP A 181 0.30 -15.95 -12.33
CA TRP A 181 0.36 -16.75 -11.11
C TRP A 181 -1.03 -17.24 -10.78
N ASN A 182 -1.16 -18.51 -10.39
CA ASN A 182 -2.44 -19.15 -10.11
C ASN A 182 -3.09 -18.61 -8.83
N ALA A 183 -4.34 -18.96 -8.59
CA ALA A 183 -5.13 -18.53 -7.45
C ALA A 183 -4.52 -18.89 -6.09
N ASP A 184 -3.80 -20.01 -6.01
CA ASP A 184 -3.12 -20.52 -4.82
C ASP A 184 -1.69 -19.99 -4.63
N SER A 185 -1.22 -19.13 -5.54
CA SER A 185 0.12 -18.54 -5.48
C SER A 185 0.25 -17.52 -4.38
N ASN A 186 1.46 -17.43 -3.81
CA ASN A 186 1.85 -16.35 -2.91
C ASN A 186 2.26 -15.05 -3.66
N PHE A 187 1.97 -14.95 -4.95
CA PHE A 187 2.25 -13.78 -5.79
C PHE A 187 0.99 -13.27 -6.50
N THR A 188 -0.16 -13.37 -5.83
CA THR A 188 -1.42 -12.87 -6.37
C THR A 188 -1.59 -11.37 -6.20
N GLN A 189 -0.99 -10.78 -5.18
CA GLN A 189 -0.80 -9.33 -5.08
C GLN A 189 0.67 -9.04 -4.78
N VAL A 190 1.23 -8.02 -5.46
CA VAL A 190 2.67 -7.82 -5.48
C VAL A 190 3.06 -6.36 -5.30
N ALA A 191 4.29 -6.17 -4.82
CA ALA A 191 5.02 -4.90 -4.87
C ALA A 191 6.35 -5.12 -5.57
N TYR A 192 6.75 -4.18 -6.43
CA TYR A 192 7.99 -4.26 -7.17
C TYR A 192 9.05 -3.31 -6.61
N LEU A 193 10.30 -3.75 -6.68
CA LEU A 193 11.48 -2.93 -6.42
C LEU A 193 12.52 -3.22 -7.50
N LYS A 194 13.06 -2.17 -8.14
CA LYS A 194 14.13 -2.30 -9.14
C LYS A 194 15.46 -1.94 -8.53
N GLU A 195 16.45 -2.84 -8.65
CA GLU A 195 17.80 -2.61 -8.18
C GLU A 195 18.81 -3.41 -8.98
N ASN A 196 19.89 -2.77 -9.39
CA ASN A 196 21.06 -3.42 -10.01
C ASN A 196 20.72 -4.37 -11.18
N GLY A 197 19.80 -3.98 -12.05
CA GLY A 197 19.39 -4.77 -13.21
C GLY A 197 18.43 -5.93 -12.88
N LEU A 198 18.00 -6.03 -11.63
CA LEU A 198 16.99 -6.99 -11.15
C LEU A 198 15.70 -6.27 -10.79
N ILE A 199 14.61 -6.97 -10.98
CA ILE A 199 13.31 -6.64 -10.40
C ILE A 199 13.03 -7.62 -9.28
N TYR A 200 12.89 -7.12 -8.07
CA TYR A 200 12.39 -7.85 -6.93
C TYR A 200 10.87 -7.73 -6.88
N MET A 201 10.20 -8.86 -6.73
CA MET A 201 8.74 -8.96 -6.64
C MET A 201 8.37 -9.54 -5.28
N TYR A 202 7.93 -8.68 -4.37
CA TYR A 202 7.35 -9.10 -3.10
C TYR A 202 5.91 -9.50 -3.35
N GLY A 203 5.49 -10.61 -2.79
CA GLY A 203 4.17 -11.14 -3.05
C GLY A 203 3.51 -11.69 -1.78
N THR A 204 2.19 -11.70 -1.80
CA THR A 204 1.39 -12.38 -0.80
C THR A 204 0.19 -13.06 -1.46
N HIS A 205 -0.36 -14.06 -0.76
CA HIS A 205 -1.60 -14.72 -1.15
C HIS A 205 -2.77 -13.72 -1.23
N SER A 206 -3.81 -14.05 -1.98
CA SER A 206 -5.03 -13.25 -2.03
C SER A 206 -5.63 -13.04 -0.64
N GLY A 207 -6.32 -11.93 -0.45
CA GLY A 207 -6.85 -11.55 0.84
C GLY A 207 -5.83 -10.80 1.72
N ARG A 208 -5.98 -10.93 3.04
CA ARG A 208 -5.19 -10.14 4.03
C ARG A 208 -4.55 -10.99 5.12
N TYR A 209 -4.25 -12.26 4.84
CA TYR A 209 -3.73 -13.20 5.83
C TYR A 209 -2.42 -13.89 5.42
N GLY A 210 -1.81 -13.46 4.30
CA GLY A 210 -0.60 -14.07 3.79
C GLY A 210 0.68 -13.55 4.44
N ASN A 211 1.71 -14.40 4.51
CA ASN A 211 3.09 -13.95 4.70
C ASN A 211 3.60 -13.25 3.44
N VAL A 212 4.71 -12.53 3.55
CA VAL A 212 5.38 -11.92 2.41
C VAL A 212 6.46 -12.84 1.87
N TYR A 213 6.39 -13.14 0.58
CA TYR A 213 7.35 -13.93 -0.18
C TYR A 213 8.12 -13.04 -1.14
N LEU A 214 9.24 -13.51 -1.66
CA LEU A 214 10.08 -12.75 -2.56
C LEU A 214 10.49 -13.58 -3.78
N ALA A 215 10.27 -13.01 -4.96
CA ALA A 215 10.84 -13.46 -6.20
C ALA A 215 11.74 -12.37 -6.79
N ARG A 216 12.62 -12.75 -7.70
CA ARG A 216 13.39 -11.81 -8.51
C ARG A 216 13.49 -12.28 -9.95
N VAL A 217 13.73 -11.34 -10.84
CA VAL A 217 13.96 -11.60 -12.25
C VAL A 217 14.86 -10.52 -12.86
N SER A 218 15.63 -10.83 -13.89
CA SER A 218 16.32 -9.78 -14.66
C SER A 218 15.31 -8.79 -15.21
N GLU A 219 15.62 -7.49 -15.14
CA GLU A 219 14.75 -6.43 -15.69
C GLU A 219 14.40 -6.61 -17.16
N THR A 220 15.24 -7.34 -17.92
CA THR A 220 15.00 -7.66 -19.32
C THR A 220 14.08 -8.87 -19.54
N LYS A 221 13.68 -9.56 -18.46
CA LYS A 221 12.96 -10.84 -18.51
C LYS A 221 11.67 -10.89 -17.71
N LEU A 222 11.06 -9.73 -17.41
CA LEU A 222 9.80 -9.70 -16.64
C LEU A 222 8.68 -10.54 -17.26
N LEU A 223 8.67 -10.67 -18.58
CA LEU A 223 7.64 -11.44 -19.30
C LEU A 223 8.07 -12.91 -19.59
N ASP A 224 9.17 -13.36 -19.01
CA ASP A 224 9.60 -14.75 -19.04
C ASP A 224 9.43 -15.38 -17.65
N LYS A 225 8.28 -16.02 -17.40
CA LYS A 225 8.01 -16.61 -16.08
C LYS A 225 9.06 -17.67 -15.69
N SER A 226 9.66 -18.36 -16.63
CA SER A 226 10.68 -19.37 -16.38
C SER A 226 12.02 -18.80 -15.87
N ALA A 227 12.22 -17.49 -16.05
CA ALA A 227 13.41 -16.78 -15.58
C ALA A 227 13.31 -16.30 -14.11
N TYR A 228 12.13 -16.37 -13.50
CA TYR A 228 11.95 -15.98 -12.12
C TYR A 228 12.64 -16.94 -11.17
N GLU A 229 13.30 -16.38 -10.16
CA GLU A 229 13.87 -17.09 -9.04
C GLU A 229 13.15 -16.68 -7.75
N TYR A 230 12.90 -17.64 -6.89
CA TYR A 230 12.15 -17.48 -5.64
C TYR A 230 13.09 -17.69 -4.45
N TRP A 231 12.97 -16.84 -3.42
CA TRP A 231 13.77 -16.93 -2.21
C TRP A 231 13.33 -18.12 -1.35
N THR A 232 14.30 -18.96 -0.96
CA THR A 232 14.06 -20.21 -0.21
C THR A 232 14.58 -20.16 1.23
N GLY A 233 14.81 -18.95 1.77
CA GLY A 233 15.37 -18.77 3.11
C GLY A 233 16.90 -18.85 3.16
N GLY A 234 17.55 -19.42 2.17
CA GLY A 234 19.00 -19.57 2.10
C GLY A 234 19.61 -19.42 0.72
N GLY A 235 18.77 -19.19 -0.28
CA GLY A 235 19.19 -19.05 -1.68
C GLY A 235 18.02 -18.78 -2.62
N TRP A 236 18.30 -18.83 -3.90
CA TRP A 236 17.35 -18.57 -4.97
C TRP A 236 17.15 -19.81 -5.84
N GLU A 237 15.91 -20.19 -6.08
CA GLU A 237 15.53 -21.32 -6.92
C GLU A 237 14.44 -20.94 -7.92
N ARG A 238 14.42 -21.64 -9.06
CA ARG A 238 13.37 -21.44 -10.10
C ARG A 238 12.09 -22.22 -9.81
N ASN A 239 11.89 -22.65 -8.58
CA ASN A 239 10.71 -23.38 -8.14
C ASN A 239 9.90 -22.50 -7.18
N GLU A 240 8.74 -22.01 -7.63
CA GLU A 240 7.84 -21.20 -6.81
C GLU A 240 7.41 -21.93 -5.52
N GLN A 241 7.23 -23.26 -5.58
CA GLN A 241 6.79 -24.04 -4.43
C GLN A 241 7.86 -24.20 -3.33
N ALA A 242 9.11 -23.87 -3.64
CA ALA A 242 10.19 -23.85 -2.66
C ALA A 242 10.34 -22.48 -1.96
N ALA A 243 9.52 -21.51 -2.32
CA ALA A 243 9.59 -20.18 -1.73
C ALA A 243 9.30 -20.19 -0.23
N GLU A 244 10.18 -19.53 0.54
CA GLU A 244 10.02 -19.32 1.98
C GLU A 244 9.73 -17.82 2.24
N PRO A 245 8.90 -17.49 3.24
CA PRO A 245 8.57 -16.09 3.51
C PRO A 245 9.79 -15.28 3.97
N VAL A 246 9.93 -14.07 3.44
CA VAL A 246 10.92 -13.08 3.92
C VAL A 246 10.41 -12.29 5.11
N ALA A 247 9.09 -12.17 5.27
CA ALA A 247 8.46 -11.57 6.44
C ALA A 247 7.17 -12.33 6.79
N ARG A 248 6.98 -12.61 8.07
CA ARG A 248 5.79 -13.30 8.58
C ARG A 248 4.82 -12.30 9.18
N GLY A 249 3.54 -12.47 8.91
CA GLY A 249 2.47 -11.61 9.40
C GLY A 249 1.16 -11.87 8.66
N THR A 250 0.23 -10.95 8.79
CA THR A 250 -1.03 -10.93 8.03
C THR A 250 -0.97 -9.79 7.02
N ALA A 251 -0.11 -9.94 6.01
CA ALA A 251 0.10 -8.92 5.00
C ALA A 251 -1.06 -8.85 4.01
N SER A 252 -1.34 -7.65 3.57
CA SER A 252 -2.33 -7.32 2.56
C SER A 252 -1.69 -6.54 1.41
N GLU A 253 -2.39 -5.55 0.89
CA GLU A 253 -1.84 -4.60 -0.08
C GLU A 253 -0.57 -3.96 0.47
N MET A 254 0.54 -4.11 -0.24
CA MET A 254 1.84 -3.70 0.27
C MET A 254 2.59 -2.79 -0.69
N THR A 255 3.53 -2.07 -0.13
CA THR A 255 4.50 -1.24 -0.84
C THR A 255 5.89 -1.51 -0.31
N VAL A 256 6.88 -1.46 -1.19
CA VAL A 256 8.30 -1.60 -0.83
C VAL A 256 9.09 -0.51 -1.54
N ALA A 257 10.02 0.11 -0.84
CA ALA A 257 10.91 1.12 -1.38
C ALA A 257 12.30 1.01 -0.74
N TYR A 258 13.31 1.59 -1.38
CA TYR A 258 14.66 1.70 -0.85
C TYR A 258 14.94 3.14 -0.46
N ASN A 259 15.41 3.36 0.76
CA ASN A 259 15.89 4.66 1.21
C ASN A 259 17.42 4.71 1.08
N SER A 260 17.91 5.54 0.17
CA SER A 260 19.34 5.64 -0.15
C SER A 260 20.16 6.32 0.95
N ARG A 261 19.56 7.23 1.72
CA ARG A 261 20.23 7.92 2.83
C ARG A 261 20.60 6.96 3.96
N TYR A 262 19.63 6.13 4.38
CA TYR A 262 19.81 5.18 5.47
C TYR A 262 20.25 3.79 4.98
N LYS A 263 20.29 3.57 3.67
CA LYS A 263 20.59 2.27 3.04
C LYS A 263 19.70 1.15 3.58
N ARG A 264 18.40 1.42 3.67
CA ARG A 264 17.40 0.49 4.19
C ARG A 264 16.27 0.28 3.17
N TYR A 265 15.81 -0.94 3.10
CA TYR A 265 14.56 -1.29 2.42
C TYR A 265 13.42 -1.09 3.40
N MET A 266 12.32 -0.52 2.92
CA MET A 266 11.14 -0.19 3.71
C MET A 266 9.95 -0.94 3.15
N MET A 267 9.11 -1.49 4.00
CA MET A 267 7.88 -2.19 3.63
C MET A 267 6.72 -1.69 4.50
N MET A 268 5.58 -1.46 3.88
CA MET A 268 4.35 -1.08 4.56
C MET A 268 3.19 -1.92 4.03
N TYR A 269 2.27 -2.27 4.91
CA TYR A 269 1.00 -2.94 4.59
C TYR A 269 0.00 -2.77 5.74
N LEU A 270 -1.28 -3.07 5.49
CA LEU A 270 -2.24 -3.24 6.57
C LEU A 270 -2.04 -4.64 7.17
N SER A 271 -1.76 -4.73 8.46
CA SER A 271 -1.73 -5.98 9.22
C SER A 271 -3.07 -6.19 9.92
N VAL A 272 -3.79 -7.23 9.53
CA VAL A 272 -5.10 -7.55 10.14
C VAL A 272 -4.94 -7.94 11.59
N ASN A 273 -3.90 -8.73 11.94
CA ASN A 273 -3.63 -9.13 13.31
C ASN A 273 -3.35 -7.93 14.22
N GLN A 274 -2.64 -6.94 13.72
CA GLN A 274 -2.35 -5.71 14.47
C GLN A 274 -3.49 -4.70 14.42
N ARG A 275 -4.44 -4.87 13.51
CA ARG A 275 -5.48 -3.87 13.19
C ARG A 275 -4.86 -2.50 12.94
N ALA A 276 -3.82 -2.47 12.12
CA ALA A 276 -3.00 -1.28 11.92
C ALA A 276 -2.26 -1.32 10.58
N VAL A 277 -1.95 -0.17 10.04
CA VAL A 277 -0.91 -0.01 9.05
C VAL A 277 0.43 -0.15 9.76
N VAL A 278 1.25 -1.07 9.27
CA VAL A 278 2.55 -1.41 9.85
C VAL A 278 3.68 -1.09 8.89
N TYR A 279 4.86 -0.91 9.47
CA TYR A 279 6.10 -0.67 8.79
C TYR A 279 7.14 -1.68 9.23
N ARG A 280 7.99 -2.08 8.31
CA ARG A 280 9.20 -2.89 8.53
C ARG A 280 10.36 -2.30 7.75
N ASP A 281 11.59 -2.53 8.20
CA ASP A 281 12.77 -2.22 7.45
C ASP A 281 13.76 -3.39 7.42
N ALA A 282 14.65 -3.40 6.43
CA ALA A 282 15.65 -4.44 6.27
C ALA A 282 16.93 -3.90 5.64
N PRO A 283 18.09 -4.53 5.90
CA PRO A 283 19.35 -4.17 5.27
C PRO A 283 19.53 -4.71 3.84
N SER A 284 18.74 -5.70 3.45
CA SER A 284 18.75 -6.32 2.12
C SER A 284 17.34 -6.64 1.64
N PRO A 285 17.11 -6.86 0.34
CA PRO A 285 15.79 -7.24 -0.17
C PRO A 285 15.25 -8.54 0.45
N GLU A 286 16.12 -9.49 0.72
CA GLU A 286 15.77 -10.80 1.30
C GLU A 286 15.50 -10.76 2.81
N GLY A 287 15.96 -9.73 3.52
CA GLY A 287 15.85 -9.60 4.97
C GLY A 287 17.14 -9.06 5.60
N ASP A 288 17.37 -9.06 6.89
CA ASP A 288 16.44 -9.43 7.97
C ASP A 288 15.39 -8.32 8.18
N TRP A 289 14.17 -8.60 7.81
CA TRP A 289 13.08 -7.65 8.01
C TRP A 289 12.77 -7.49 9.50
N SER A 290 12.75 -6.26 10.00
CA SER A 290 12.38 -5.94 11.37
C SER A 290 10.96 -6.44 11.69
N GLY A 291 10.62 -6.53 12.97
CA GLY A 291 9.25 -6.78 13.42
C GLY A 291 8.30 -5.68 12.93
N GLU A 292 7.01 -5.98 12.91
CA GLU A 292 5.97 -5.00 12.57
C GLU A 292 6.00 -3.83 13.54
N LYS A 293 6.12 -2.61 13.02
CA LYS A 293 5.98 -1.36 13.76
C LYS A 293 4.65 -0.74 13.38
N ILE A 294 3.78 -0.48 14.33
CA ILE A 294 2.49 0.17 14.09
C ILE A 294 2.76 1.65 13.83
N ILE A 295 2.26 2.14 12.68
CA ILE A 295 2.36 3.56 12.32
C ILE A 295 1.00 4.25 12.29
N MET A 296 -0.09 3.52 12.04
CA MET A 296 -1.45 4.03 12.08
C MET A 296 -2.38 2.91 12.52
N TYR A 297 -3.14 3.13 13.59
CA TYR A 297 -4.19 2.19 13.95
C TYR A 297 -5.35 2.26 12.98
N GLU A 298 -5.90 1.11 12.68
CA GLU A 298 -7.11 0.99 11.90
C GLU A 298 -8.32 1.51 12.67
N ASP A 299 -9.12 2.33 12.02
CA ASP A 299 -10.35 2.88 12.55
C ASP A 299 -11.54 2.12 11.92
N GLY A 300 -11.99 1.08 12.59
CA GLY A 300 -13.20 0.34 12.20
C GLY A 300 -13.13 -0.35 10.83
N ASN A 301 -11.99 -0.92 10.47
CA ASN A 301 -11.71 -1.54 9.16
C ASN A 301 -11.72 -0.55 7.97
N ALA A 302 -11.37 0.68 8.21
CA ALA A 302 -11.45 1.73 7.21
C ALA A 302 -10.13 2.01 6.46
N LEU A 303 -8.97 1.83 7.11
CA LEU A 303 -7.65 2.09 6.51
C LEU A 303 -7.10 0.85 5.81
N TYR A 304 -6.51 1.03 4.61
CA TYR A 304 -5.84 -0.03 3.87
C TYR A 304 -5.01 0.53 2.72
N ALA A 305 -4.24 -0.33 2.05
CA ALA A 305 -3.49 -0.03 0.84
C ALA A 305 -2.55 1.18 0.98
N PRO A 306 -1.53 1.12 1.86
CA PRO A 306 -0.48 2.14 1.91
C PRO A 306 0.44 1.98 0.71
N TYR A 307 0.76 3.08 0.01
CA TYR A 307 1.72 3.09 -1.09
C TYR A 307 2.69 4.25 -0.96
N ILE A 308 3.99 3.94 -0.92
CA ILE A 308 5.07 4.92 -0.83
C ILE A 308 5.21 5.65 -2.17
N HIS A 309 5.38 6.98 -2.11
CA HIS A 309 5.64 7.77 -3.31
C HIS A 309 7.07 7.50 -3.82
N PRO A 310 7.28 7.18 -5.10
CA PRO A 310 8.59 6.72 -5.59
C PRO A 310 9.69 7.80 -5.59
N TRP A 311 9.34 9.07 -5.53
CA TRP A 311 10.29 10.19 -5.53
C TRP A 311 10.54 10.81 -4.17
N PHE A 312 9.72 10.54 -3.15
CA PHE A 312 9.75 11.19 -1.86
C PHE A 312 9.88 10.17 -0.72
N ASN A 313 10.95 9.38 -0.77
CA ASN A 313 11.25 8.35 0.21
C ASN A 313 12.77 8.14 0.43
N GLU A 314 13.62 9.02 -0.10
CA GLU A 314 15.07 8.81 -0.12
C GLU A 314 15.82 9.58 0.98
N ASP A 315 15.17 10.52 1.65
CA ASP A 315 15.73 11.37 2.69
C ASP A 315 15.14 11.06 4.08
N ASP A 316 15.01 12.09 4.91
CA ASP A 316 14.45 12.02 6.27
C ASP A 316 12.93 12.02 6.30
N GLU A 317 12.29 12.00 5.15
CA GLU A 317 10.85 12.02 5.02
C GLU A 317 10.34 10.82 4.23
N LEU A 318 9.19 10.34 4.63
CA LEU A 318 8.43 9.31 3.95
C LEU A 318 7.07 9.88 3.55
N TRP A 319 6.84 9.99 2.25
CA TRP A 319 5.54 10.37 1.72
C TRP A 319 4.84 9.14 1.15
N PHE A 320 3.61 8.93 1.55
CA PHE A 320 2.82 7.79 1.11
C PHE A 320 1.34 8.15 1.02
N VAL A 321 0.59 7.34 0.32
CA VAL A 321 -0.86 7.45 0.29
C VAL A 321 -1.48 6.30 1.07
N ILE A 322 -2.71 6.51 1.54
CA ILE A 322 -3.51 5.52 2.25
C ILE A 322 -4.95 5.57 1.72
N SER A 323 -5.58 4.43 1.57
CA SER A 323 -7.00 4.36 1.27
C SER A 323 -7.83 4.34 2.54
N HIS A 324 -8.97 5.03 2.52
CA HIS A 324 -9.93 5.05 3.60
C HIS A 324 -11.34 4.79 3.07
N ALA A 325 -12.02 3.80 3.66
CA ALA A 325 -13.30 3.31 3.16
C ALA A 325 -14.51 4.17 3.55
N VAL A 326 -14.38 5.03 4.55
CA VAL A 326 -15.49 5.78 5.16
C VAL A 326 -15.30 7.30 4.96
N PRO A 327 -16.33 8.08 4.63
CA PRO A 327 -17.71 7.68 4.32
C PRO A 327 -17.85 7.02 2.95
N THR A 328 -16.89 7.21 2.06
CA THR A 328 -16.76 6.58 0.74
C THR A 328 -15.30 6.28 0.49
N TRP A 329 -14.99 5.20 -0.23
CA TRP A 329 -13.61 4.86 -0.60
C TRP A 329 -12.92 6.03 -1.28
N ASN A 330 -11.83 6.51 -0.69
CA ASN A 330 -10.98 7.55 -1.27
C ASN A 330 -9.55 7.43 -0.74
N VAL A 331 -8.65 8.13 -1.39
CA VAL A 331 -7.22 8.11 -1.14
C VAL A 331 -6.79 9.42 -0.52
N PHE A 332 -5.86 9.33 0.43
CA PHE A 332 -5.31 10.46 1.18
C PHE A 332 -3.79 10.43 1.17
N LEU A 333 -3.17 11.60 1.13
CA LEU A 333 -1.72 11.78 1.20
C LEU A 333 -1.28 11.94 2.65
N MET A 334 -0.28 11.15 3.03
CA MET A 334 0.34 11.12 4.33
C MET A 334 1.81 11.48 4.24
N ARG A 335 2.35 12.02 5.31
CA ARG A 335 3.77 12.27 5.51
C ARG A 335 4.22 11.73 6.87
N ALA A 336 5.44 11.19 6.92
CA ALA A 336 6.12 10.83 8.16
C ALA A 336 7.55 11.37 8.14
N ASP A 337 8.12 11.63 9.31
CA ASP A 337 9.54 11.79 9.48
C ASP A 337 10.19 10.40 9.58
N LEU A 338 11.41 10.24 9.07
CA LEU A 338 12.20 9.03 9.21
C LEU A 338 13.35 9.26 10.18
N ASN A 339 13.40 8.47 11.24
CA ASN A 339 14.40 8.56 12.28
C ASN A 339 15.19 7.26 12.39
N TRP A 340 16.49 7.37 12.60
CA TRP A 340 17.36 6.22 12.86
C TRP A 340 17.41 5.95 14.36
N ASP A 341 16.93 4.79 14.78
CA ASP A 341 17.01 4.31 16.15
C ASP A 341 18.18 3.32 16.30
N GLN A 342 19.25 3.78 16.92
CA GLN A 342 20.48 2.98 17.11
C GLN A 342 20.32 1.90 18.19
N ALA A 343 19.39 2.04 19.10
CA ALA A 343 19.44 1.28 20.33
C ALA A 343 18.36 0.20 20.45
N GLY A 344 17.32 0.23 19.65
CA GLY A 344 16.15 -0.61 19.88
C GLY A 344 15.56 -0.47 21.28
N ILE A 345 15.82 0.69 21.93
CA ILE A 345 15.57 0.90 23.36
C ILE A 345 14.09 1.15 23.63
N ASN A 346 13.38 1.72 22.68
CA ASN A 346 11.95 1.89 22.81
C ASN A 346 11.22 1.00 21.82
N LEU A 347 10.83 -0.19 22.28
CA LEU A 347 10.04 -1.13 21.49
C LEU A 347 8.61 -0.64 21.24
N LEU A 348 8.21 0.43 21.91
CA LEU A 348 6.93 1.09 21.71
C LEU A 348 7.14 2.28 20.77
N ALA A 349 6.50 2.29 19.60
CA ALA A 349 6.40 3.52 18.83
C ALA A 349 5.72 4.57 19.73
N GLU A 350 6.34 5.73 19.87
CA GLU A 350 5.87 6.78 20.78
C GLU A 350 5.61 6.31 22.22
N GLY A 351 6.50 5.49 22.77
CA GLY A 351 6.32 4.92 24.11
C GLY A 351 6.15 5.95 25.24
N GLY A 352 6.55 7.20 25.02
CA GLY A 352 6.28 8.33 25.90
C GLY A 352 4.98 9.08 25.62
N PHE A 353 4.31 8.85 24.51
CA PHE A 353 3.15 9.61 24.01
C PHE A 353 3.38 11.14 23.93
N GLU A 354 4.66 11.54 23.79
CA GLU A 354 5.04 12.95 23.92
C GLU A 354 5.02 13.72 22.61
N GLU A 355 5.16 13.00 21.50
CA GLU A 355 5.54 13.62 20.25
C GLU A 355 4.36 14.12 19.41
N HIS A 356 3.13 13.60 19.66
CA HIS A 356 1.97 13.90 18.81
C HIS A 356 0.65 14.24 19.50
N PRO A 357 0.61 15.16 20.46
CA PRO A 357 -0.63 15.48 21.16
C PRO A 357 -1.72 16.08 20.26
N THR A 358 -1.32 16.79 19.22
CA THR A 358 -2.23 17.47 18.30
C THR A 358 -2.64 16.61 17.11
N GLN A 359 -1.81 15.70 16.67
CA GLN A 359 -2.10 14.85 15.50
C GLN A 359 -3.11 13.77 15.83
N ALA A 360 -3.00 13.13 16.98
CA ALA A 360 -4.02 12.20 17.44
C ALA A 360 -5.42 12.84 17.52
N LEU A 361 -5.47 14.14 17.84
CA LEU A 361 -6.72 14.92 17.83
C LEU A 361 -7.21 15.23 16.40
N SER A 362 -6.33 15.44 15.44
CA SER A 362 -6.71 15.67 14.04
C SER A 362 -7.20 14.40 13.35
N TYR A 363 -6.61 13.25 13.65
CA TYR A 363 -7.16 11.94 13.26
C TYR A 363 -8.56 11.73 13.84
N LYS A 364 -8.78 12.10 15.07
CA LYS A 364 -10.06 11.96 15.77
C LYS A 364 -11.20 12.73 15.09
N THR A 365 -10.92 13.88 14.51
CA THR A 365 -11.96 14.69 13.84
C THR A 365 -12.34 14.18 12.48
N MET A 366 -11.46 13.45 11.82
CA MET A 366 -11.69 12.97 10.45
C MET A 366 -12.08 11.49 10.38
N TRP A 367 -11.53 10.66 11.27
CA TRP A 367 -11.67 9.21 11.20
C TRP A 367 -12.22 8.55 12.47
N HIS A 368 -12.90 9.29 13.34
CA HIS A 368 -13.57 8.78 14.54
C HIS A 368 -12.79 7.75 15.35
N VAL A 369 -11.73 8.20 16.03
CA VAL A 369 -11.10 7.37 17.06
C VAL A 369 -12.02 7.39 18.29
N ASN A 370 -12.67 6.29 18.59
CA ASN A 370 -13.57 6.18 19.74
C ASN A 370 -12.79 6.20 21.06
N ALA A 371 -13.12 7.14 21.90
CA ALA A 371 -12.98 7.15 23.36
C ALA A 371 -11.58 7.21 24.00
N ALA A 372 -10.46 7.16 23.27
CA ALA A 372 -9.17 7.48 23.88
C ALA A 372 -8.85 8.97 23.75
N ALA A 373 -8.46 9.60 24.81
CA ALA A 373 -8.00 10.99 24.82
C ALA A 373 -6.57 11.05 25.34
N LEU A 374 -5.70 11.77 24.65
CA LEU A 374 -4.37 12.08 25.16
C LEU A 374 -4.49 13.09 26.30
N THR A 375 -3.79 12.87 27.40
CA THR A 375 -3.85 13.72 28.58
C THR A 375 -2.46 13.86 29.21
N SER A 376 -2.16 15.04 29.68
CA SER A 376 -0.97 15.29 30.50
C SER A 376 -1.18 14.96 31.99
N ARG A 377 -2.40 14.67 32.40
CA ARG A 377 -2.76 14.49 33.81
C ARG A 377 -2.23 13.19 34.41
N ASP A 378 -2.23 12.13 33.65
CA ASP A 378 -1.92 10.77 34.11
C ASP A 378 -0.58 10.25 33.54
N ALA A 379 0.27 11.13 33.01
CA ALA A 379 1.57 10.73 32.47
C ALA A 379 2.51 10.27 33.61
N HIS A 380 3.10 9.09 33.45
CA HIS A 380 4.04 8.50 34.40
C HIS A 380 5.45 9.12 34.27
N SER A 381 5.92 9.22 33.02
CA SER A 381 7.19 9.89 32.73
C SER A 381 7.00 10.63 31.40
N GLY A 382 7.17 11.92 31.38
CA GLY A 382 6.89 12.71 30.19
C GLY A 382 5.63 13.57 30.33
N LYS A 383 5.16 14.16 29.25
CA LYS A 383 4.13 15.23 29.32
C LYS A 383 2.73 14.74 29.02
N ILE A 384 2.57 13.60 28.39
CA ILE A 384 1.29 13.11 27.87
C ILE A 384 1.12 11.61 28.13
N ALA A 385 -0.09 11.22 28.43
CA ALA A 385 -0.53 9.84 28.56
C ALA A 385 -1.83 9.60 27.80
N CYS A 386 -2.09 8.37 27.44
CA CYS A 386 -3.38 7.98 26.86
C CYS A 386 -4.35 7.62 27.98
N ARG A 387 -5.45 8.35 28.09
CA ARG A 387 -6.51 8.09 29.07
C ARG A 387 -7.68 7.38 28.43
N PHE A 388 -8.06 6.27 29.04
CA PHE A 388 -9.30 5.54 28.70
C PHE A 388 -10.45 6.03 29.57
N SER A 389 -11.56 6.40 28.96
CA SER A 389 -12.81 6.61 29.67
C SER A 389 -13.82 5.61 29.14
N ASN A 390 -14.09 4.56 29.89
CA ASN A 390 -15.16 3.64 29.58
C ASN A 390 -16.51 4.26 29.99
N THR A 391 -17.29 4.71 29.02
CA THR A 391 -18.64 5.23 29.25
C THR A 391 -19.72 4.22 28.88
N ASN A 392 -19.35 3.05 28.36
CA ASN A 392 -20.33 2.00 28.01
C ASN A 392 -19.88 0.65 28.56
N SER A 393 -20.61 0.17 29.53
CA SER A 393 -20.47 -1.16 30.10
C SER A 393 -20.73 -2.25 29.02
N GLY A 394 -19.68 -2.88 28.52
CA GLY A 394 -19.82 -4.14 27.80
C GLY A 394 -19.10 -4.30 26.47
N GLN A 395 -18.34 -3.33 25.96
CA GLN A 395 -17.54 -3.54 24.74
C GLN A 395 -16.06 -3.21 24.98
N TRP A 396 -15.19 -4.16 24.68
CA TRP A 396 -13.74 -4.11 24.81
C TRP A 396 -13.06 -3.32 23.66
N GLN A 397 -13.61 -2.23 23.23
CA GLN A 397 -13.12 -1.51 22.05
C GLN A 397 -12.42 -0.18 22.36
N ASP A 398 -12.27 0.16 23.61
CA ASP A 398 -11.62 1.40 24.03
C ASP A 398 -10.23 1.09 24.55
N GLY A 399 -9.19 1.30 23.74
CA GLY A 399 -7.84 1.10 24.22
C GLY A 399 -6.77 1.55 23.22
N CYS A 400 -5.73 2.19 23.72
CA CYS A 400 -4.46 2.26 23.01
C CYS A 400 -3.72 0.94 23.26
N THR A 401 -3.57 0.10 22.26
CA THR A 401 -2.78 -1.10 22.37
C THR A 401 -1.64 -1.04 21.38
N GLN A 402 -0.48 -1.36 21.84
CA GLN A 402 0.67 -1.61 21.02
C GLN A 402 1.19 -3.01 21.35
N THR A 403 1.36 -3.84 20.32
CA THR A 403 1.94 -5.17 20.51
C THR A 403 3.46 -5.09 20.39
N VAL A 404 4.14 -5.49 21.44
CA VAL A 404 5.60 -5.63 21.47
C VAL A 404 5.93 -7.09 21.30
N SER A 405 6.61 -7.45 20.21
CA SER A 405 7.19 -8.78 20.06
C SER A 405 8.49 -8.82 20.83
N LEU A 406 8.51 -9.52 21.95
CA LEU A 406 9.74 -9.84 22.66
C LEU A 406 10.45 -10.96 21.90
N GLN A 407 11.70 -10.75 21.51
CA GLN A 407 12.59 -11.77 20.97
C GLN A 407 13.14 -12.65 22.07
#